data_ab8e4aa376bf93d5cfed4b975c8c674c
#
_entry.id   ab8e4aa376bf93d5cfed4b975c8c674c
#
_cell.length_a   1.000
_cell.length_b   1.000
_cell.length_c   1.000
_cell.angle_alpha   90.00
_cell.angle_beta   90.00
_cell.angle_gamma   90.00
#
_symmetry.space_group_name_H-M   'P 1'
#
loop_
_entity.id
_entity.type
_entity.pdbx_description
1 polymer ?
#
loop_
_entity_poly.entity_id
_entity_poly.type
_entity_poly.pdbx_seq_one_letter_code
_entity_poly.pdbx_strand_id
1 'polypeptide(L)'
;MIKVSHSRVSCYLSCPYSHYLRYVERLSKKGKSRPLSFGSDFHKLLELRGDKSKLKSGFDAIKNTYYDLSPQNQVDLGDSYLDDLKTIFNDYQKVYRNHELPDKTEMKFDIEMGKYHGESVVFTGIIDELYETENGLIIGEHKTFTRRPDMLFIVMNTQKCLYAKAVQFLTGSL
;
A
#
# COMPACT_ATOMS: atom_id res chain seq x y z
N MET A 1 -5.93 -12.52 20.32
CA MET A 1 -6.35 -11.40 19.45
C MET A 1 -6.15 -11.80 17.99
N ILE A 2 -7.19 -11.70 17.19
CA ILE A 2 -7.21 -12.06 15.76
C ILE A 2 -7.14 -10.78 14.94
N LYS A 3 -6.03 -10.55 14.22
CA LYS A 3 -5.92 -9.41 13.29
C LYS A 3 -6.43 -9.80 11.89
N VAL A 4 -7.29 -8.95 11.34
CA VAL A 4 -7.92 -9.12 10.03
C VAL A 4 -7.60 -7.89 9.18
N SER A 5 -7.07 -8.08 7.98
CA SER A 5 -6.84 -7.00 7.00
C SER A 5 -7.56 -7.30 5.69
N HIS A 6 -7.79 -6.28 4.86
CA HIS A 6 -8.34 -6.48 3.52
C HIS A 6 -7.56 -7.52 2.72
N SER A 7 -6.22 -7.46 2.72
CA SER A 7 -5.38 -8.42 2.00
C SER A 7 -5.53 -9.86 2.52
N ARG A 8 -5.70 -10.02 3.83
CA ARG A 8 -5.92 -11.33 4.45
C ARG A 8 -7.27 -11.92 4.05
N VAL A 9 -8.33 -11.11 4.10
CA VAL A 9 -9.68 -11.52 3.67
C VAL A 9 -9.69 -11.86 2.18
N SER A 10 -9.13 -11.00 1.33
CA SER A 10 -9.06 -11.23 -0.11
C SER A 10 -8.30 -12.52 -0.46
N CYS A 11 -7.20 -12.79 0.26
CA CYS A 11 -6.45 -14.04 0.10
C CYS A 11 -7.30 -15.27 0.46
N TYR A 12 -8.06 -15.21 1.56
CA TYR A 12 -8.94 -16.29 1.98
C TYR A 12 -10.06 -16.53 0.96
N LEU A 13 -10.71 -15.47 0.50
CA LEU A 13 -11.79 -15.57 -0.49
C LEU A 13 -11.31 -16.09 -1.85
N SER A 14 -10.08 -15.77 -2.23
CA SER A 14 -9.47 -16.28 -3.47
C SER A 14 -9.08 -17.75 -3.36
N CYS A 15 -8.44 -18.12 -2.25
CA CYS A 15 -7.98 -19.49 -1.99
C CYS A 15 -7.71 -19.71 -0.49
N PRO A 16 -8.59 -20.41 0.23
CA PRO A 16 -8.40 -20.70 1.66
C PRO A 16 -7.08 -21.41 1.96
N TYR A 17 -6.61 -22.28 1.08
CA TYR A 17 -5.33 -22.98 1.26
C TYR A 17 -4.15 -22.02 1.14
N SER A 18 -4.19 -21.10 0.20
CA SER A 18 -3.15 -20.04 0.09
C SER A 18 -3.14 -19.13 1.33
N HIS A 19 -4.32 -18.81 1.87
CA HIS A 19 -4.44 -18.09 3.12
C HIS A 19 -3.82 -18.87 4.29
N TYR A 20 -4.11 -20.17 4.40
CA TYR A 20 -3.53 -21.03 5.43
C TYR A 20 -2.00 -21.00 5.38
N LEU A 21 -1.41 -21.25 4.20
CA LEU A 21 0.04 -21.26 4.03
C LEU A 21 0.66 -19.89 4.40
N ARG A 22 0.05 -18.79 3.96
CA ARG A 22 0.61 -17.44 4.16
C ARG A 22 0.42 -16.89 5.57
N TYR A 23 -0.75 -17.05 6.17
CA TYR A 23 -1.14 -16.36 7.40
C TYR A 23 -1.16 -17.25 8.64
N VAL A 24 -1.24 -18.57 8.48
CA VAL A 24 -1.16 -19.53 9.57
C VAL A 24 0.24 -20.13 9.65
N GLU A 25 0.70 -20.77 8.57
CA GLU A 25 2.05 -21.36 8.48
C GLU A 25 3.14 -20.32 8.27
N ARG A 26 2.78 -19.06 7.92
CA ARG A 26 3.69 -17.93 7.67
C ARG A 26 4.76 -18.22 6.60
N LEU A 27 4.40 -19.01 5.62
CA LEU A 27 5.27 -19.32 4.49
C LEU A 27 5.27 -18.16 3.49
N SER A 28 6.44 -17.85 2.97
CA SER A 28 6.62 -16.87 1.90
C SER A 28 7.38 -17.49 0.74
N LYS A 29 7.11 -17.03 -0.48
CA LYS A 29 7.91 -17.42 -1.64
C LYS A 29 9.34 -16.90 -1.47
N LYS A 30 10.32 -17.72 -1.86
CA LYS A 30 11.71 -17.26 -1.99
C LYS A 30 11.81 -16.30 -3.18
N GLY A 31 12.72 -15.32 -3.06
CA GLY A 31 12.97 -14.33 -4.10
C GLY A 31 12.15 -13.05 -3.96
N LYS A 32 12.54 -12.05 -4.75
CA LYS A 32 11.85 -10.74 -4.79
C LYS A 32 10.77 -10.75 -5.85
N SER A 33 9.62 -10.17 -5.53
CA SER A 33 8.56 -9.94 -6.50
C SER A 33 8.66 -8.50 -7.00
N ARG A 34 9.05 -8.32 -8.28
CA ARG A 34 9.16 -6.97 -8.87
C ARG A 34 7.91 -6.11 -8.65
N PRO A 35 6.66 -6.57 -8.92
CA PRO A 35 5.48 -5.76 -8.69
C PRO A 35 5.28 -5.33 -7.24
N LEU A 36 5.55 -6.22 -6.28
CA LEU A 36 5.40 -5.90 -4.86
C LEU A 36 6.49 -4.95 -4.37
N SER A 37 7.74 -5.18 -4.76
CA SER A 37 8.86 -4.29 -4.41
C SER A 37 8.67 -2.91 -5.02
N PHE A 38 8.28 -2.86 -6.30
CA PHE A 38 8.02 -1.61 -7.01
C PHE A 38 6.91 -0.80 -6.33
N GLY A 39 5.77 -1.44 -6.01
CA GLY A 39 4.69 -0.79 -5.29
C GLY A 39 5.14 -0.23 -3.94
N SER A 40 5.86 -1.03 -3.15
CA SER A 40 6.38 -0.60 -1.85
C SER A 40 7.34 0.58 -1.95
N ASP A 41 8.26 0.56 -2.91
CA ASP A 41 9.24 1.65 -3.09
C ASP A 41 8.57 2.91 -3.66
N PHE A 42 7.59 2.74 -4.55
CA PHE A 42 6.79 3.86 -5.05
C PHE A 42 6.00 4.56 -3.94
N HIS A 43 5.36 3.82 -3.03
CA HIS A 43 4.66 4.38 -1.86
C HIS A 43 5.62 5.15 -0.94
N LYS A 44 6.83 4.63 -0.68
CA LYS A 44 7.85 5.37 0.09
C LYS A 44 8.20 6.73 -0.54
N LEU A 45 8.30 6.77 -1.87
CA LEU A 45 8.59 8.02 -2.57
C LEU A 45 7.40 8.99 -2.52
N LEU A 46 6.17 8.48 -2.60
CA LEU A 46 4.96 9.28 -2.43
C LEU A 46 4.90 9.94 -1.05
N GLU A 47 5.21 9.19 0.01
CA GLU A 47 5.28 9.72 1.37
C GLU A 47 6.28 10.88 1.50
N LEU A 48 7.39 10.82 0.77
CA LEU A 48 8.47 11.82 0.83
C LEU A 48 8.32 12.97 -0.17
N ARG A 49 7.31 12.96 -1.05
CA ARG A 49 7.21 13.88 -2.20
C ARG A 49 7.11 15.36 -1.84
N GLY A 50 6.67 15.68 -0.62
CA GLY A 50 6.56 17.05 -0.12
C GLY A 50 7.90 17.70 0.25
N ASP A 51 8.98 16.91 0.41
CA ASP A 51 10.29 17.39 0.82
C ASP A 51 11.38 16.88 -0.15
N LYS A 52 11.93 17.79 -0.95
CA LYS A 52 12.94 17.45 -1.97
C LYS A 52 14.19 16.77 -1.39
N SER A 53 14.61 17.16 -0.18
CA SER A 53 15.79 16.59 0.46
C SER A 53 15.51 15.16 0.91
N LYS A 54 14.37 14.93 1.56
CA LYS A 54 13.93 13.60 1.98
C LYS A 54 13.67 12.70 0.79
N LEU A 55 13.07 13.23 -0.28
CA LEU A 55 12.82 12.48 -1.51
C LEU A 55 14.14 11.98 -2.13
N LYS A 56 15.17 12.86 -2.22
CA LYS A 56 16.49 12.47 -2.70
C LYS A 56 17.09 11.36 -1.84
N SER A 57 17.08 11.54 -0.52
CA SER A 57 17.57 10.52 0.42
C SER A 57 16.79 9.21 0.31
N GLY A 58 15.49 9.27 0.06
CA GLY A 58 14.63 8.11 -0.17
C GLY A 58 15.04 7.32 -1.42
N PHE A 59 15.29 8.00 -2.54
CA PHE A 59 15.83 7.38 -3.74
C PHE A 59 17.20 6.74 -3.51
N ASP A 60 18.10 7.43 -2.82
CA ASP A 60 19.44 6.91 -2.50
C ASP A 60 19.34 5.66 -1.60
N ALA A 61 18.43 5.65 -0.62
CA ALA A 61 18.18 4.50 0.24
C ALA A 61 17.63 3.29 -0.53
N ILE A 62 16.68 3.51 -1.46
CA ILE A 62 16.15 2.45 -2.33
C ILE A 62 17.26 1.90 -3.24
N LYS A 63 18.06 2.79 -3.82
CA LYS A 63 19.19 2.42 -4.67
C LYS A 63 20.22 1.57 -3.91
N ASN A 64 20.59 1.98 -2.71
CA ASN A 64 21.52 1.22 -1.87
C ASN A 64 20.93 -0.16 -1.52
N THR A 65 19.65 -0.20 -1.11
CA THR A 65 18.94 -1.45 -0.84
C THR A 65 18.95 -2.39 -2.05
N TYR A 66 18.77 -1.87 -3.28
CA TYR A 66 18.81 -2.66 -4.50
C TYR A 66 20.21 -3.28 -4.74
N TYR A 67 21.26 -2.50 -4.57
CA TYR A 67 22.63 -3.01 -4.78
C TYR A 67 23.11 -3.96 -3.68
N ASP A 68 22.53 -3.89 -2.47
CA ASP A 68 22.81 -4.83 -1.37
C ASP A 68 22.06 -6.17 -1.52
N LEU A 69 21.18 -6.30 -2.51
CA LEU A 69 20.48 -7.56 -2.78
C LEU A 69 21.43 -8.61 -3.35
N SER A 70 21.13 -9.89 -3.09
CA SER A 70 21.81 -10.99 -3.76
C SER A 70 21.62 -10.90 -5.29
N PRO A 71 22.58 -11.41 -6.09
CA PRO A 71 22.46 -11.37 -7.56
C PRO A 71 21.13 -11.93 -8.08
N GLN A 72 20.64 -13.02 -7.49
CA GLN A 72 19.35 -13.60 -7.87
C GLN A 72 18.19 -12.63 -7.64
N ASN A 73 18.16 -11.95 -6.49
CA ASN A 73 17.11 -10.97 -6.19
C ASN A 73 17.18 -9.73 -7.10
N GLN A 74 18.37 -9.32 -7.53
CA GLN A 74 18.53 -8.26 -8.53
C GLN A 74 17.96 -8.69 -9.89
N VAL A 75 18.26 -9.93 -10.32
CA VAL A 75 17.68 -10.52 -11.55
C VAL A 75 16.16 -10.60 -11.45
N ASP A 76 15.60 -11.01 -10.30
CA ASP A 76 14.15 -11.08 -10.09
C ASP A 76 13.47 -9.70 -10.20
N LEU A 77 14.15 -8.62 -9.79
CA LEU A 77 13.68 -7.25 -9.97
C LEU A 77 13.91 -6.71 -11.39
N GLY A 78 14.96 -7.15 -12.06
CA GLY A 78 15.37 -6.75 -13.42
C GLY A 78 16.22 -5.49 -13.46
N ASP A 79 17.05 -5.38 -14.50
CA ASP A 79 18.07 -4.33 -14.64
C ASP A 79 17.48 -2.92 -14.75
N SER A 80 16.29 -2.78 -15.35
CA SER A 80 15.58 -1.49 -15.50
C SER A 80 14.84 -1.04 -14.24
N TYR A 81 14.89 -1.77 -13.13
CA TYR A 81 14.05 -1.53 -11.96
C TYR A 81 14.14 -0.10 -11.42
N LEU A 82 15.35 0.40 -11.19
CA LEU A 82 15.59 1.74 -10.64
C LEU A 82 15.22 2.84 -11.64
N ASP A 83 15.51 2.62 -12.91
CA ASP A 83 15.20 3.60 -13.97
C ASP A 83 13.70 3.69 -14.20
N ASP A 84 12.99 2.57 -14.21
CA ASP A 84 11.53 2.53 -14.31
C ASP A 84 10.88 3.20 -13.11
N LEU A 85 11.36 2.93 -11.89
CA LEU A 85 10.84 3.56 -10.68
C LEU A 85 11.00 5.09 -10.74
N LYS A 86 12.19 5.56 -11.13
CA LYS A 86 12.48 6.98 -11.26
C LYS A 86 11.63 7.65 -12.36
N THR A 87 11.50 6.99 -13.50
CA THR A 87 10.75 7.52 -14.65
C THR A 87 9.27 7.65 -14.31
N ILE A 88 8.65 6.57 -13.79
CA ILE A 88 7.24 6.56 -13.44
C ILE A 88 6.94 7.56 -12.30
N PHE A 89 7.82 7.66 -11.32
CA PHE A 89 7.66 8.63 -10.23
C PHE A 89 7.76 10.08 -10.73
N ASN A 90 8.71 10.39 -11.62
CA ASN A 90 8.83 11.72 -12.22
C ASN A 90 7.59 12.07 -13.07
N ASP A 91 7.05 11.12 -13.81
CA ASP A 91 5.84 11.35 -14.60
C ASP A 91 4.61 11.53 -13.71
N TYR A 92 4.51 10.78 -12.62
CA TYR A 92 3.51 11.03 -11.58
C TYR A 92 3.60 12.46 -11.05
N GLN A 93 4.80 12.93 -10.67
CA GLN A 93 4.99 14.29 -10.17
C GLN A 93 4.61 15.37 -11.19
N LYS A 94 4.86 15.15 -12.49
CA LYS A 94 4.44 16.08 -13.55
C LYS A 94 2.92 16.18 -13.67
N VAL A 95 2.24 15.04 -13.63
CA VAL A 95 0.77 14.97 -13.73
C VAL A 95 0.11 15.61 -12.50
N TYR A 96 0.61 15.31 -11.31
CA TYR A 96 0.01 15.72 -10.04
C TYR A 96 0.70 16.94 -9.41
N ARG A 97 1.48 17.71 -10.18
CA ARG A 97 2.26 18.85 -9.68
C ARG A 97 1.46 19.95 -8.96
N ASN A 98 0.18 20.09 -9.30
CA ASN A 98 -0.71 21.10 -8.75
C ASN A 98 -1.69 20.52 -7.71
N HIS A 99 -1.59 19.22 -7.39
CA HIS A 99 -2.39 18.62 -6.34
C HIS A 99 -1.80 18.97 -4.98
N GLU A 100 -2.68 19.24 -4.04
CA GLU A 100 -2.31 19.44 -2.64
C GLU A 100 -1.64 18.20 -2.06
N LEU A 101 -0.77 18.43 -1.09
CA LEU A 101 -0.20 17.32 -0.33
C LEU A 101 -1.23 16.83 0.69
N PRO A 102 -1.23 15.53 1.00
CA PRO A 102 -2.12 15.01 2.02
C PRO A 102 -1.76 15.53 3.41
N ASP A 103 -2.78 15.70 4.26
CA ASP A 103 -2.58 16.05 5.67
C ASP A 103 -1.92 14.92 6.45
N LYS A 104 -2.23 13.66 6.09
CA LYS A 104 -1.62 12.46 6.69
C LYS A 104 -1.30 11.43 5.62
N THR A 105 -0.16 10.76 5.80
CA THR A 105 0.28 9.63 4.96
C THR A 105 0.49 8.37 5.80
N GLU A 106 0.36 7.19 5.18
CA GLU A 106 0.62 5.89 5.81
C GLU A 106 -0.08 5.73 7.18
N MET A 107 -1.31 6.24 7.29
CA MET A 107 -2.06 6.23 8.53
C MET A 107 -2.52 4.81 8.89
N LYS A 108 -1.88 4.24 9.91
CA LYS A 108 -2.24 2.93 10.45
C LYS A 108 -3.47 3.02 11.32
N PHE A 109 -4.34 2.01 11.21
CA PHE A 109 -5.50 1.89 12.08
C PHE A 109 -5.71 0.46 12.56
N ASP A 110 -6.24 0.35 13.78
CA ASP A 110 -6.70 -0.88 14.40
C ASP A 110 -8.11 -0.60 14.97
N ILE A 111 -9.13 -1.31 14.49
CA ILE A 111 -10.52 -1.14 14.91
C ILE A 111 -11.03 -2.46 15.49
N GLU A 112 -11.50 -2.43 16.74
CA GLU A 112 -12.09 -3.60 17.36
C GLU A 112 -13.46 -3.90 16.73
N MET A 113 -13.59 -5.10 16.16
CA MET A 113 -14.80 -5.56 15.46
C MET A 113 -15.70 -6.43 16.36
N GLY A 114 -15.24 -6.75 17.58
CA GLY A 114 -15.92 -7.65 18.50
C GLY A 114 -15.08 -8.86 18.88
N LYS A 115 -15.76 -9.94 19.30
CA LYS A 115 -15.08 -11.17 19.75
C LYS A 115 -15.53 -12.39 18.95
N TYR A 116 -14.59 -13.27 18.69
CA TYR A 116 -14.84 -14.60 18.10
C TYR A 116 -14.18 -15.66 18.98
N HIS A 117 -14.97 -16.61 19.48
CA HIS A 117 -14.54 -17.62 20.47
C HIS A 117 -13.75 -17.03 21.66
N GLY A 118 -14.21 -15.91 22.19
CA GLY A 118 -13.58 -15.22 23.31
C GLY A 118 -12.36 -14.35 22.95
N GLU A 119 -11.82 -14.46 21.74
CA GLU A 119 -10.72 -13.61 21.26
C GLU A 119 -11.23 -12.35 20.58
N SER A 120 -10.59 -11.20 20.90
CA SER A 120 -10.85 -9.93 20.22
C SER A 120 -10.45 -10.01 18.76
N VAL A 121 -11.35 -9.58 17.87
CA VAL A 121 -11.12 -9.47 16.42
C VAL A 121 -10.88 -8.00 16.08
N VAL A 122 -9.74 -7.71 15.49
CA VAL A 122 -9.31 -6.35 15.14
C VAL A 122 -9.12 -6.23 13.63
N PHE A 123 -9.84 -5.28 13.02
CA PHE A 123 -9.62 -4.90 11.62
C PHE A 123 -8.47 -3.90 11.56
N THR A 124 -7.44 -4.24 10.80
CA THR A 124 -6.22 -3.44 10.69
C THR A 124 -5.95 -3.07 9.23
N GLY A 125 -5.42 -1.88 9.01
CA GLY A 125 -5.03 -1.41 7.69
C GLY A 125 -4.09 -0.21 7.76
N ILE A 126 -3.69 0.24 6.57
CA ILE A 126 -2.90 1.44 6.37
C ILE A 126 -3.59 2.23 5.26
N ILE A 127 -3.91 3.48 5.53
CA ILE A 127 -4.45 4.42 4.56
C ILE A 127 -3.28 5.19 3.96
N ASP A 128 -3.11 5.12 2.64
CA ASP A 128 -1.98 5.74 1.96
C ASP A 128 -1.96 7.25 2.18
N GLU A 129 -3.10 7.92 1.97
CA GLU A 129 -3.24 9.36 2.09
C GLU A 129 -4.61 9.75 2.64
N LEU A 130 -4.63 10.76 3.49
CA LEU A 130 -5.83 11.39 4.00
C LEU A 130 -5.73 12.89 3.79
N TYR A 131 -6.80 13.49 3.26
CA TYR A 131 -6.97 14.93 3.06
C TYR A 131 -8.16 15.41 3.89
N GLU A 132 -7.96 16.47 4.65
CA GLU A 132 -9.00 17.14 5.43
C GLU A 132 -9.50 18.34 4.62
N THR A 133 -10.76 18.34 4.22
CA THR A 133 -11.35 19.41 3.41
C THR A 133 -12.57 20.01 4.10
N GLU A 134 -13.01 21.19 3.66
CA GLU A 134 -14.24 21.81 4.18
C GLU A 134 -15.48 20.93 3.99
N ASN A 135 -15.48 20.04 3.00
CA ASN A 135 -16.59 19.14 2.68
C ASN A 135 -16.45 17.75 3.29
N GLY A 136 -15.42 17.52 4.12
CA GLY A 136 -15.16 16.23 4.77
C GLY A 136 -13.79 15.64 4.45
N LEU A 137 -13.65 14.33 4.66
CA LEU A 137 -12.39 13.61 4.51
C LEU A 137 -12.31 12.91 3.15
N ILE A 138 -11.19 13.05 2.47
CA ILE A 138 -10.89 12.35 1.22
C ILE A 138 -9.76 11.35 1.48
N ILE A 139 -9.97 10.09 1.08
CA ILE A 139 -8.96 9.04 1.15
C ILE A 139 -8.31 8.90 -0.22
N GLY A 140 -6.98 9.07 -0.28
CA GLY A 140 -6.16 8.71 -1.42
C GLY A 140 -5.63 7.30 -1.28
N GLU A 141 -5.75 6.49 -2.33
CA GLU A 141 -5.22 5.13 -2.40
C GLU A 141 -4.45 4.98 -3.71
N HIS A 142 -3.18 4.64 -3.62
CA HIS A 142 -2.29 4.46 -4.76
C HIS A 142 -2.13 2.98 -5.11
N LYS A 143 -2.25 2.66 -6.38
CA LYS A 143 -2.00 1.30 -6.88
C LYS A 143 -1.13 1.37 -8.12
N THR A 144 -0.05 0.63 -8.10
CA THR A 144 0.78 0.42 -9.28
C THR A 144 0.26 -0.79 -10.07
N PHE A 145 0.14 -0.64 -11.38
CA PHE A 145 -0.34 -1.70 -12.28
C PHE A 145 0.62 -1.90 -13.43
N THR A 146 0.82 -3.14 -13.84
CA THR A 146 1.58 -3.47 -15.06
C THR A 146 0.74 -3.27 -16.33
N ARG A 147 -0.60 -3.25 -16.20
CA ARG A 147 -1.56 -2.98 -17.25
C ARG A 147 -2.67 -2.10 -16.72
N ARG A 148 -3.27 -1.28 -17.58
CA ARG A 148 -4.43 -0.46 -17.18
C ARG A 148 -5.52 -1.34 -16.59
N PRO A 149 -5.95 -1.09 -15.33
CA PRO A 149 -7.02 -1.87 -14.73
C PRO A 149 -8.36 -1.56 -15.39
N ASP A 150 -9.30 -2.52 -15.33
CA ASP A 150 -10.68 -2.29 -15.70
C ASP A 150 -11.32 -1.26 -14.75
N MET A 151 -12.15 -0.36 -15.28
CA MET A 151 -12.89 0.63 -14.49
C MET A 151 -13.77 -0.04 -13.43
N LEU A 152 -14.39 -1.18 -13.75
CA LEU A 152 -15.19 -1.95 -12.81
C LEU A 152 -14.35 -2.41 -11.60
N PHE A 153 -13.14 -2.87 -11.83
CA PHE A 153 -12.19 -3.24 -10.77
C PHE A 153 -11.87 -2.04 -9.86
N ILE A 154 -11.70 -0.85 -10.44
CA ILE A 154 -11.42 0.37 -9.67
C ILE A 154 -12.63 0.78 -8.81
N VAL A 155 -13.83 0.75 -9.39
CA VAL A 155 -15.06 1.20 -8.73
C VAL A 155 -15.50 0.22 -7.64
N MET A 156 -15.45 -1.08 -7.92
CA MET A 156 -15.90 -2.13 -7.01
C MET A 156 -14.82 -2.61 -6.03
N ASN A 157 -13.74 -1.87 -5.86
CA ASN A 157 -12.69 -2.26 -4.93
C ASN A 157 -13.17 -2.17 -3.47
N THR A 158 -13.37 -3.32 -2.86
CA THR A 158 -13.86 -3.45 -1.48
C THR A 158 -12.92 -2.81 -0.45
N GLN A 159 -11.62 -2.68 -0.74
CA GLN A 159 -10.66 -2.00 0.14
C GLN A 159 -11.08 -0.54 0.37
N LYS A 160 -11.48 0.18 -0.68
CA LYS A 160 -11.92 1.58 -0.59
C LYS A 160 -13.13 1.73 0.34
N CYS A 161 -14.13 0.86 0.16
CA CYS A 161 -15.33 0.88 1.00
C CYS A 161 -15.00 0.58 2.48
N LEU A 162 -14.14 -0.40 2.73
CA LEU A 162 -13.72 -0.76 4.09
C LEU A 162 -12.90 0.36 4.74
N TYR A 163 -12.03 1.02 4.00
CA TYR A 163 -11.22 2.13 4.51
C TYR A 163 -12.06 3.37 4.76
N ALA A 164 -13.03 3.68 3.89
CA ALA A 164 -13.98 4.76 4.15
C ALA A 164 -14.76 4.52 5.46
N LYS A 165 -15.24 3.29 5.68
CA LYS A 165 -15.89 2.92 6.94
C LYS A 165 -14.95 2.99 8.14
N ALA A 166 -13.69 2.61 7.97
CA ALA A 166 -12.68 2.73 9.02
C ALA A 166 -12.46 4.19 9.42
N VAL A 167 -12.32 5.10 8.45
CA VAL A 167 -12.17 6.53 8.72
C VAL A 167 -13.40 7.10 9.41
N GLN A 168 -14.61 6.79 8.93
CA GLN A 168 -15.85 7.19 9.61
C GLN A 168 -15.88 6.77 11.09
N PHE A 169 -15.48 5.52 11.35
CA PHE A 169 -15.45 4.99 12.73
C PHE A 169 -14.44 5.72 13.61
N LEU A 170 -13.25 6.02 13.07
CA LEU A 170 -12.16 6.65 13.81
C LEU A 170 -12.39 8.14 14.08
N THR A 171 -13.09 8.83 13.18
CA THR A 171 -13.29 10.27 13.25
C THR A 171 -14.65 10.65 13.82
N GLY A 172 -15.58 9.70 13.95
CA GLY A 172 -16.97 9.96 14.33
C GLY A 172 -17.76 10.74 13.29
N SER A 173 -17.22 10.89 12.07
CA SER A 173 -17.90 11.58 10.96
C SER A 173 -18.91 10.63 10.31
N LEU A 174 -20.15 11.03 10.23
CA LEU A 174 -21.22 10.33 9.50
C LEU A 174 -21.28 10.81 8.06
#